data_8ec3e0c569142c16db7074516d7e4d5a
#
_entry.id   8ec3e0c569142c16db7074516d7e4d5a
#
_cell.length_a   1.000
_cell.length_b   1.000
_cell.length_c   1.000
_cell.angle_alpha   90.00
_cell.angle_beta   90.00
_cell.angle_gamma   90.00
#
_symmetry.space_group_name_H-M   'P 1'
#
loop_
_entity.id
_entity.type
_entity.pdbx_description
1 polymer ?
#
loop_
_entity_poly.entity_id
_entity_poly.type
_entity_poly.pdbx_seq_one_letter_code
_entity_poly.pdbx_strand_id
1 'polypeptide(L)'
;VMGQVLYRIQENYPDVHYLLFDDEPHNDDYSAYKTANLVHYVLFQEEQAGYLAGYAAVTEGYTALGFVGTREVPGIVRYATGFLQGAEAAAEQQGERVSLQTWFADTDTVNEAITQRMIDWYNNGTSLIMVSGGNLYEGVSDAVNQTGGKAITTDYDNTELGDRVLGSAIKCYNAAVQRQLYTFFAAGTWNGQTGGQTEKAGFTNGEVALVAGAPWRFDSFTQDDYRTLYEDLRTSVLKMDADSDLDTLPENIANDIADNKERNRI
;
A
#
# COMPACT_ATOMS: atom_id res chain seq x y z
N VAL A 1 -14.88 -0.66 7.40
CA VAL A 1 -16.28 -0.20 7.58
C VAL A 1 -17.26 -1.02 6.77
N MET A 2 -17.02 -1.25 5.47
CA MET A 2 -17.96 -2.01 4.64
C MET A 2 -17.94 -3.51 4.97
N GLY A 3 -16.81 -4.08 5.33
CA GLY A 3 -16.72 -5.45 5.82
C GLY A 3 -17.58 -5.70 7.05
N GLN A 4 -17.55 -4.79 8.03
CA GLN A 4 -18.42 -4.86 9.22
C GLN A 4 -19.91 -4.84 8.87
N VAL A 5 -20.31 -3.98 7.92
CA VAL A 5 -21.70 -3.92 7.46
C VAL A 5 -22.10 -5.23 6.81
N LEU A 6 -21.31 -5.75 5.88
CA LEU A 6 -21.58 -7.00 5.21
C LEU A 6 -21.59 -8.20 6.16
N TYR A 7 -20.69 -8.24 7.13
CA TYR A 7 -20.67 -9.27 8.16
C TYR A 7 -22.04 -9.40 8.86
N ARG A 8 -22.73 -8.27 9.11
CA ARG A 8 -24.01 -8.22 9.82
C ARG A 8 -25.22 -8.50 8.92
N ILE A 9 -25.18 -8.06 7.64
CA ILE A 9 -26.39 -8.03 6.80
C ILE A 9 -26.45 -9.07 5.69
N GLN A 10 -25.33 -9.67 5.29
CA GLN A 10 -25.24 -10.51 4.09
C GLN A 10 -26.27 -11.66 4.04
N GLU A 11 -26.67 -12.22 5.19
CA GLU A 11 -27.64 -13.30 5.27
C GLU A 11 -29.10 -12.80 5.25
N ASN A 12 -29.32 -11.52 5.49
CA ASN A 12 -30.66 -10.93 5.49
C ASN A 12 -31.19 -10.65 4.08
N TYR A 13 -30.31 -10.69 3.08
CA TYR A 13 -30.63 -10.38 1.69
C TYR A 13 -30.10 -11.48 0.76
N PRO A 14 -30.74 -12.66 0.76
CA PRO A 14 -30.22 -13.85 0.08
C PRO A 14 -30.18 -13.75 -1.45
N ASP A 15 -30.90 -12.79 -2.03
CA ASP A 15 -30.95 -12.56 -3.48
C ASP A 15 -29.97 -11.47 -3.96
N VAL A 16 -29.20 -10.86 -3.03
CA VAL A 16 -28.26 -9.80 -3.36
C VAL A 16 -26.85 -10.36 -3.46
N HIS A 17 -26.19 -10.10 -4.59
CA HIS A 17 -24.78 -10.39 -4.77
C HIS A 17 -23.94 -9.18 -4.34
N TYR A 18 -22.91 -9.43 -3.56
CA TYR A 18 -22.05 -8.39 -3.03
C TYR A 18 -20.63 -8.55 -3.60
N LEU A 19 -20.10 -7.48 -4.14
CA LEU A 19 -18.70 -7.37 -4.54
C LEU A 19 -18.01 -6.36 -3.62
N LEU A 20 -17.16 -6.85 -2.74
CA LEU A 20 -16.41 -6.05 -1.78
C LEU A 20 -14.96 -5.92 -2.22
N PHE A 21 -14.46 -4.70 -2.25
CA PHE A 21 -13.05 -4.42 -2.52
C PHE A 21 -12.36 -3.93 -1.26
N ASP A 22 -11.12 -4.34 -1.08
CA ASP A 22 -10.19 -3.82 -0.08
C ASP A 22 -10.60 -4.09 1.36
N ASP A 23 -11.50 -5.04 1.57
CA ASP A 23 -12.00 -5.41 2.89
C ASP A 23 -12.56 -6.83 2.86
N GLU A 24 -12.72 -7.44 4.02
CA GLU A 24 -13.38 -8.73 4.22
C GLU A 24 -14.61 -8.55 5.12
N PRO A 25 -15.66 -9.38 5.00
CA PRO A 25 -16.72 -9.37 5.99
C PRO A 25 -16.21 -9.82 7.36
N HIS A 26 -16.10 -8.89 8.31
CA HIS A 26 -15.55 -9.11 9.65
C HIS A 26 -16.39 -8.43 10.74
N ASN A 27 -16.25 -8.89 12.00
CA ASN A 27 -16.80 -8.23 13.17
C ASN A 27 -16.02 -6.95 13.53
N ASP A 28 -16.44 -6.26 14.59
CA ASP A 28 -15.92 -4.92 14.91
C ASP A 28 -14.43 -4.89 15.30
N ASP A 29 -13.89 -6.00 15.80
CA ASP A 29 -12.53 -6.13 16.31
C ASP A 29 -11.64 -7.06 15.46
N TYR A 30 -12.09 -7.44 14.27
CA TYR A 30 -11.40 -8.38 13.36
C TYR A 30 -11.12 -9.78 13.96
N SER A 31 -11.76 -10.15 15.05
CA SER A 31 -11.59 -11.48 15.66
C SER A 31 -12.40 -12.58 14.96
N ALA A 32 -13.37 -12.22 14.11
CA ALA A 32 -14.21 -13.15 13.39
C ALA A 32 -14.55 -12.66 11.98
N TYR A 33 -14.44 -13.57 11.02
CA TYR A 33 -14.77 -13.35 9.63
C TYR A 33 -15.90 -14.29 9.20
N LYS A 34 -16.74 -13.83 8.28
CA LYS A 34 -17.84 -14.63 7.76
C LYS A 34 -18.20 -14.17 6.36
N THR A 35 -18.07 -15.06 5.41
CA THR A 35 -18.38 -14.78 4.00
C THR A 35 -19.46 -15.73 3.52
N ALA A 36 -20.64 -15.20 3.22
CA ALA A 36 -21.72 -15.97 2.61
C ALA A 36 -21.46 -16.19 1.11
N ASN A 37 -22.14 -17.20 0.52
CA ASN A 37 -21.94 -17.60 -0.89
C ASN A 37 -22.23 -16.48 -1.91
N LEU A 38 -22.95 -15.42 -1.51
CA LEU A 38 -23.26 -14.27 -2.38
C LEU A 38 -22.27 -13.13 -2.24
N VAL A 39 -21.26 -13.25 -1.36
CA VAL A 39 -20.21 -12.27 -1.20
C VAL A 39 -18.96 -12.76 -1.89
N HIS A 40 -18.44 -11.98 -2.80
CA HIS A 40 -17.10 -12.11 -3.35
C HIS A 40 -16.27 -10.89 -2.95
N TYR A 41 -15.08 -11.09 -2.44
CA TYR A 41 -14.24 -9.97 -2.05
C TYR A 41 -12.85 -10.04 -2.68
N VAL A 42 -12.33 -8.87 -2.97
CA VAL A 42 -11.06 -8.66 -3.66
C VAL A 42 -10.16 -7.87 -2.72
N LEU A 43 -9.06 -8.50 -2.33
CA LEU A 43 -8.01 -7.87 -1.53
C LEU A 43 -6.83 -7.51 -2.44
N PHE A 44 -6.38 -6.28 -2.35
CA PHE A 44 -5.19 -5.86 -3.09
C PHE A 44 -3.92 -6.38 -2.42
N GLN A 45 -2.92 -6.63 -3.24
CA GLN A 45 -1.57 -6.99 -2.81
C GLN A 45 -0.74 -5.70 -2.69
N GLU A 46 -1.02 -4.90 -1.66
CA GLU A 46 -0.40 -3.60 -1.41
C GLU A 46 1.11 -3.72 -1.22
N GLU A 47 1.60 -4.85 -0.72
CA GLU A 47 3.02 -5.15 -0.59
C GLU A 47 3.74 -5.06 -1.94
N GLN A 48 3.07 -5.39 -3.03
CA GLN A 48 3.65 -5.33 -4.37
C GLN A 48 3.86 -3.88 -4.81
N ALA A 49 2.86 -3.02 -4.64
CA ALA A 49 2.98 -1.59 -4.95
C ALA A 49 3.96 -0.89 -4.00
N GLY A 50 3.95 -1.26 -2.71
CA GLY A 50 4.93 -0.81 -1.72
C GLY A 50 6.36 -1.16 -2.13
N TYR A 51 6.59 -2.39 -2.58
CA TYR A 51 7.91 -2.83 -3.05
C TYR A 51 8.44 -1.97 -4.20
N LEU A 52 7.60 -1.71 -5.22
CA LEU A 52 7.98 -0.81 -6.31
C LEU A 52 8.38 0.58 -5.81
N ALA A 53 7.62 1.12 -4.85
CA ALA A 53 7.88 2.43 -4.27
C ALA A 53 9.22 2.48 -3.49
N GLY A 54 9.49 1.46 -2.66
CA GLY A 54 10.73 1.36 -1.90
C GLY A 54 11.96 1.19 -2.79
N TYR A 55 11.84 0.30 -3.77
CA TYR A 55 12.91 0.06 -4.74
C TYR A 55 13.22 1.33 -5.56
N ALA A 56 12.17 2.02 -6.05
CA ALA A 56 12.32 3.27 -6.77
C ALA A 56 12.96 4.37 -5.90
N ALA A 57 12.53 4.51 -4.64
CA ALA A 57 13.08 5.51 -3.73
C ALA A 57 14.58 5.34 -3.51
N VAL A 58 15.04 4.12 -3.24
CA VAL A 58 16.47 3.86 -3.00
C VAL A 58 17.26 3.94 -4.30
N THR A 59 16.73 3.46 -5.42
CA THR A 59 17.38 3.60 -6.72
C THR A 59 17.59 5.07 -7.09
N GLU A 60 16.68 5.94 -6.69
CA GLU A 60 16.79 7.40 -6.85
C GLU A 60 17.76 8.05 -5.87
N GLY A 61 18.31 7.30 -4.91
CA GLY A 61 19.31 7.76 -3.95
C GLY A 61 18.75 8.18 -2.58
N TYR A 62 17.47 7.94 -2.29
CA TYR A 62 16.88 8.20 -0.98
C TYR A 62 17.07 6.99 -0.05
N THR A 63 17.94 7.13 0.96
CA THR A 63 18.29 6.03 1.87
C THR A 63 17.80 6.24 3.31
N ALA A 64 17.42 7.45 3.68
CA ALA A 64 16.79 7.77 4.95
C ALA A 64 15.27 7.93 4.74
N LEU A 65 14.53 6.87 4.99
CA LEU A 65 13.12 6.75 4.63
C LEU A 65 12.20 6.89 5.84
N GLY A 66 10.97 7.34 5.59
CA GLY A 66 9.88 7.35 6.54
C GLY A 66 8.64 6.67 5.95
N PHE A 67 7.87 6.00 6.81
CA PHE A 67 6.53 5.52 6.48
C PHE A 67 5.53 6.03 7.51
N VAL A 68 4.47 6.68 7.06
CA VAL A 68 3.38 7.14 7.92
C VAL A 68 2.07 6.52 7.47
N GLY A 69 1.48 5.70 8.32
CA GLY A 69 0.17 5.09 8.11
C GLY A 69 -0.91 5.76 8.97
N THR A 70 -2.17 5.73 8.54
CA THR A 70 -3.29 6.17 9.38
C THR A 70 -3.50 5.23 10.55
N ARG A 71 -3.58 3.92 10.28
CA ARG A 71 -3.82 2.87 11.27
C ARG A 71 -3.01 1.63 10.95
N GLU A 72 -2.75 0.84 11.97
CA GLU A 72 -2.15 -0.48 11.79
C GLU A 72 -3.21 -1.52 11.39
N VAL A 73 -3.63 -1.45 10.13
CA VAL A 73 -4.58 -2.39 9.52
C VAL A 73 -3.91 -3.13 8.36
N PRO A 74 -4.40 -4.33 7.98
CA PRO A 74 -3.69 -5.22 7.06
C PRO A 74 -3.17 -4.55 5.77
N GLY A 75 -4.00 -3.78 5.06
CA GLY A 75 -3.59 -3.13 3.80
C GLY A 75 -2.47 -2.09 3.99
N ILE A 76 -2.53 -1.31 5.07
CA ILE A 76 -1.51 -0.29 5.36
C ILE A 76 -0.20 -0.95 5.80
N VAL A 77 -0.28 -2.03 6.59
CA VAL A 77 0.89 -2.82 6.98
C VAL A 77 1.55 -3.46 5.75
N ARG A 78 0.75 -4.01 4.80
CA ARG A 78 1.30 -4.55 3.54
C ARG A 78 2.06 -3.50 2.73
N TYR A 79 1.56 -2.27 2.64
CA TYR A 79 2.33 -1.17 2.01
C TYR A 79 3.66 -0.92 2.72
N ALA A 80 3.66 -0.85 4.07
CA ALA A 80 4.87 -0.61 4.85
C ALA A 80 5.91 -1.71 4.66
N THR A 81 5.49 -2.98 4.74
CA THR A 81 6.39 -4.13 4.58
C THR A 81 6.93 -4.25 3.17
N GLY A 82 6.09 -4.05 2.14
CA GLY A 82 6.54 -4.00 0.76
C GLY A 82 7.54 -2.87 0.53
N PHE A 83 7.27 -1.67 1.05
CA PHE A 83 8.16 -0.52 0.95
C PHE A 83 9.54 -0.79 1.55
N LEU A 84 9.59 -1.39 2.73
CA LEU A 84 10.85 -1.80 3.36
C LEU A 84 11.59 -2.84 2.50
N GLN A 85 10.92 -3.92 2.08
CA GLN A 85 11.55 -4.98 1.30
C GLN A 85 12.10 -4.47 -0.05
N GLY A 86 11.37 -3.61 -0.74
CA GLY A 86 11.84 -2.99 -1.98
C GLY A 86 13.03 -2.08 -1.76
N ALA A 87 13.02 -1.30 -0.67
CA ALA A 87 14.13 -0.43 -0.29
C ALA A 87 15.40 -1.24 0.06
N GLU A 88 15.25 -2.32 0.84
CA GLU A 88 16.36 -3.22 1.18
C GLU A 88 16.94 -3.90 -0.06
N ALA A 89 16.10 -4.38 -0.97
CA ALA A 89 16.55 -5.04 -2.20
C ALA A 89 17.37 -4.09 -3.10
N ALA A 90 16.92 -2.84 -3.25
CA ALA A 90 17.66 -1.85 -4.01
C ALA A 90 18.97 -1.43 -3.31
N ALA A 91 18.95 -1.30 -1.98
CA ALA A 91 20.13 -0.98 -1.18
C ALA A 91 21.19 -2.09 -1.27
N GLU A 92 20.78 -3.35 -1.17
CA GLU A 92 21.68 -4.49 -1.35
C GLU A 92 22.33 -4.49 -2.73
N GLN A 93 21.55 -4.24 -3.78
CA GLN A 93 22.06 -4.18 -5.15
C GLN A 93 23.07 -3.04 -5.37
N GLN A 94 22.90 -1.92 -4.68
CA GLN A 94 23.77 -0.75 -4.77
C GLN A 94 24.95 -0.78 -3.78
N GLY A 95 24.95 -1.70 -2.82
CA GLY A 95 25.92 -1.75 -1.73
C GLY A 95 25.74 -0.63 -0.70
N GLU A 96 24.51 -0.09 -0.60
CA GLU A 96 24.11 0.98 0.30
C GLU A 96 23.42 0.44 1.56
N ARG A 97 23.19 1.32 2.53
CA ARG A 97 22.37 1.03 3.71
C ARG A 97 21.16 1.94 3.72
N VAL A 98 20.01 1.38 3.98
CA VAL A 98 18.75 2.11 4.15
C VAL A 98 18.33 2.11 5.61
N SER A 99 17.71 3.20 6.03
CA SER A 99 16.99 3.29 7.30
C SER A 99 15.55 3.64 7.06
N LEU A 100 14.63 2.97 7.77
CA LEU A 100 13.20 3.26 7.72
C LEU A 100 12.68 3.52 9.12
N GLN A 101 12.05 4.69 9.33
CA GLN A 101 11.25 4.93 10.50
C GLN A 101 9.76 4.84 10.15
N THR A 102 8.97 4.21 11.02
CA THR A 102 7.54 3.96 10.84
C THR A 102 6.72 4.59 11.95
N TRP A 103 5.57 5.14 11.57
CA TRP A 103 4.60 5.63 12.53
C TRP A 103 3.18 5.45 12.00
N PHE A 104 2.26 5.08 12.91
CA PHE A 104 0.82 5.02 12.65
C PHE A 104 0.15 6.12 13.48
N ALA A 105 -0.59 7.01 12.80
CA ALA A 105 -1.15 8.23 13.40
C ALA A 105 -2.43 7.96 14.24
N ASP A 106 -2.96 6.75 14.15
CA ASP A 106 -4.22 6.30 14.77
C ASP A 106 -5.45 7.17 14.45
N THR A 107 -5.43 7.80 13.29
CA THR A 107 -6.53 8.61 12.76
C THR A 107 -6.54 8.57 11.23
N ASP A 108 -7.73 8.64 10.63
CA ASP A 108 -7.90 8.68 9.16
C ASP A 108 -7.90 10.11 8.59
N THR A 109 -7.76 11.11 9.47
CA THR A 109 -7.80 12.53 9.09
C THR A 109 -6.51 13.22 9.50
N VAL A 110 -5.83 13.81 8.50
CA VAL A 110 -4.65 14.64 8.74
C VAL A 110 -5.00 15.90 9.56
N ASN A 111 -4.07 16.29 10.40
CA ASN A 111 -4.13 17.53 11.17
C ASN A 111 -2.72 18.16 11.28
N GLU A 112 -2.66 19.37 11.85
CA GLU A 112 -1.41 20.13 11.97
C GLU A 112 -0.31 19.34 12.72
N ALA A 113 -0.65 18.58 13.77
CA ALA A 113 0.33 17.81 14.53
C ALA A 113 0.93 16.67 13.71
N ILE A 114 0.14 16.03 12.86
CA ILE A 114 0.61 14.99 11.95
C ILE A 114 1.55 15.58 10.88
N THR A 115 1.15 16.68 10.26
CA THR A 115 1.98 17.40 9.28
C THR A 115 3.28 17.88 9.94
N GLN A 116 3.22 18.45 11.15
CA GLN A 116 4.40 18.91 11.87
C GLN A 116 5.36 17.77 12.17
N ARG A 117 4.87 16.58 12.54
CA ARG A 117 5.73 15.41 12.78
C ARG A 117 6.47 15.00 11.51
N MET A 118 5.84 15.02 10.35
CA MET A 118 6.51 14.76 9.07
C MET A 118 7.56 15.83 8.75
N ILE A 119 7.27 17.10 9.03
CA ILE A 119 8.24 18.22 8.92
C ILE A 119 9.45 17.97 9.83
N ASP A 120 9.21 17.55 11.08
CA ASP A 120 10.29 17.26 12.02
C ASP A 120 11.15 16.09 11.54
N TRP A 121 10.55 15.07 10.94
CA TRP A 121 11.31 13.97 10.34
C TRP A 121 12.23 14.45 9.22
N TYR A 122 11.72 15.25 8.29
CA TYR A 122 12.56 15.85 7.23
C TYR A 122 13.69 16.70 7.79
N ASN A 123 13.40 17.55 8.78
CA ASN A 123 14.40 18.39 9.43
C ASN A 123 15.46 17.56 10.20
N ASN A 124 15.14 16.36 10.62
CA ASN A 124 16.03 15.42 11.29
C ASN A 124 16.70 14.41 10.33
N GLY A 125 16.60 14.62 9.01
CA GLY A 125 17.38 13.90 8.02
C GLY A 125 16.62 12.85 7.21
N THR A 126 15.32 12.63 7.45
CA THR A 126 14.51 11.80 6.54
C THR A 126 14.46 12.48 5.17
N SER A 127 14.76 11.75 4.11
CA SER A 127 14.82 12.30 2.76
C SER A 127 13.55 12.09 1.95
N LEU A 128 12.84 10.98 2.20
CA LEU A 128 11.59 10.64 1.56
C LEU A 128 10.63 9.98 2.57
N ILE A 129 9.37 10.41 2.56
CA ILE A 129 8.29 9.78 3.35
C ILE A 129 7.27 9.17 2.40
N MET A 130 6.92 7.90 2.63
CA MET A 130 5.73 7.28 2.06
C MET A 130 4.58 7.40 3.05
N VAL A 131 3.39 7.81 2.56
CA VAL A 131 2.18 7.90 3.39
C VAL A 131 1.10 6.96 2.88
N SER A 132 0.33 6.36 3.80
CA SER A 132 -0.74 5.44 3.46
C SER A 132 -2.00 5.62 4.31
N GLY A 133 -3.12 5.72 3.62
CA GLY A 133 -4.46 5.78 4.18
C GLY A 133 -5.00 7.19 4.41
N GLY A 134 -6.34 7.30 4.50
CA GLY A 134 -7.07 8.54 4.76
C GLY A 134 -6.68 9.67 3.81
N ASN A 135 -6.50 10.87 4.36
CA ASN A 135 -6.02 12.03 3.61
C ASN A 135 -4.58 12.46 4.02
N LEU A 136 -3.73 11.50 4.43
CA LEU A 136 -2.32 11.80 4.77
C LEU A 136 -1.54 12.40 3.60
N TYR A 137 -1.97 12.16 2.36
CA TYR A 137 -1.39 12.75 1.15
C TYR A 137 -1.40 14.29 1.18
N GLU A 138 -2.42 14.92 1.79
CA GLU A 138 -2.47 16.38 1.96
C GLU A 138 -1.36 16.84 2.92
N GLY A 139 -1.26 16.20 4.07
CA GLY A 139 -0.26 16.55 5.09
C GLY A 139 1.18 16.36 4.63
N VAL A 140 1.47 15.27 3.90
CA VAL A 140 2.83 15.07 3.38
C VAL A 140 3.14 16.06 2.26
N SER A 141 2.16 16.43 1.43
CA SER A 141 2.32 17.50 0.42
C SER A 141 2.71 18.82 1.07
N ASP A 142 2.02 19.21 2.15
CA ASP A 142 2.36 20.39 2.92
C ASP A 142 3.76 20.32 3.55
N ALA A 143 4.13 19.15 4.09
CA ALA A 143 5.44 18.94 4.71
C ALA A 143 6.58 19.04 3.69
N VAL A 144 6.46 18.41 2.51
CA VAL A 144 7.52 18.49 1.47
C VAL A 144 7.66 19.91 0.89
N ASN A 145 6.57 20.66 0.80
CA ASN A 145 6.60 22.05 0.34
C ASN A 145 7.34 22.96 1.32
N GLN A 146 7.26 22.69 2.63
CA GLN A 146 7.95 23.48 3.66
C GLN A 146 9.41 23.09 3.84
N THR A 147 9.76 21.82 3.65
CA THR A 147 11.09 21.27 3.99
C THR A 147 12.00 21.04 2.78
N GLY A 148 11.40 20.83 1.62
CA GLY A 148 12.13 20.40 0.43
C GLY A 148 12.30 18.88 0.32
N GLY A 149 11.78 18.10 1.25
CA GLY A 149 11.76 16.64 1.19
C GLY A 149 10.98 16.08 0.00
N LYS A 150 10.93 14.76 -0.12
CA LYS A 150 10.19 14.07 -1.18
C LYS A 150 9.16 13.12 -0.58
N ALA A 151 8.11 12.82 -1.34
CA ALA A 151 7.06 11.92 -0.89
C ALA A 151 6.67 10.90 -1.97
N ILE A 152 6.16 9.77 -1.49
CA ILE A 152 5.36 8.81 -2.26
C ILE A 152 4.04 8.63 -1.51
N THR A 153 2.92 8.58 -2.25
CA THR A 153 1.59 8.35 -1.66
C THR A 153 1.05 6.98 -2.02
N THR A 154 -0.13 6.62 -1.53
CA THR A 154 -0.76 5.33 -1.82
C THR A 154 -2.17 5.48 -2.39
N ASP A 155 -2.72 4.34 -2.81
CA ASP A 155 -4.10 4.10 -3.24
C ASP A 155 -4.49 4.75 -4.56
N TYR A 156 -4.29 6.05 -4.72
CA TYR A 156 -4.63 6.83 -5.92
C TYR A 156 -3.42 7.61 -6.44
N ASP A 157 -3.49 8.02 -7.70
CA ASP A 157 -2.49 8.94 -8.26
C ASP A 157 -2.67 10.35 -7.66
N ASN A 158 -1.72 10.73 -6.80
CA ASN A 158 -1.65 12.04 -6.16
C ASN A 158 -0.47 12.88 -6.70
N THR A 159 0.08 12.52 -7.85
CA THR A 159 1.23 13.26 -8.42
C THR A 159 0.89 14.70 -8.79
N GLU A 160 -0.37 15.04 -8.93
CA GLU A 160 -0.86 16.41 -9.15
C GLU A 160 -0.62 17.36 -7.97
N LEU A 161 -0.35 16.82 -6.76
CA LEU A 161 -0.08 17.63 -5.55
C LEU A 161 1.25 18.40 -5.62
N GLY A 162 2.09 18.14 -6.61
CA GLY A 162 3.32 18.89 -6.85
C GLY A 162 4.52 18.00 -7.19
N ASP A 163 5.61 18.60 -7.66
CA ASP A 163 6.80 17.90 -8.15
C ASP A 163 7.63 17.19 -7.05
N ARG A 164 7.29 17.44 -5.79
CA ARG A 164 7.93 16.77 -4.65
C ARG A 164 7.24 15.46 -4.27
N VAL A 165 6.03 15.23 -4.76
CA VAL A 165 5.37 13.91 -4.74
C VAL A 165 5.87 13.13 -5.96
N LEU A 166 6.88 12.30 -5.76
CA LEU A 166 7.57 11.59 -6.86
C LEU A 166 6.68 10.55 -7.51
N GLY A 167 5.78 9.94 -6.74
CA GLY A 167 4.90 8.92 -7.26
C GLY A 167 3.81 8.51 -6.27
N SER A 168 2.98 7.60 -6.74
CA SER A 168 1.92 6.98 -5.95
C SER A 168 1.91 5.46 -6.19
N ALA A 169 1.96 4.69 -5.11
CA ALA A 169 1.77 3.24 -5.12
C ALA A 169 0.27 2.96 -5.14
N ILE A 170 -0.29 2.69 -6.32
CA ILE A 170 -1.73 2.71 -6.55
C ILE A 170 -2.38 1.33 -6.56
N LYS A 171 -3.67 1.33 -6.22
CA LYS A 171 -4.63 0.25 -6.48
C LYS A 171 -5.41 0.58 -7.75
N CYS A 172 -5.32 -0.26 -8.76
CA CYS A 172 -6.01 -0.07 -10.03
C CYS A 172 -7.47 -0.57 -9.92
N TYR A 173 -8.29 0.11 -9.11
CA TYR A 173 -9.68 -0.26 -8.87
C TYR A 173 -10.49 -0.46 -10.16
N ASN A 174 -10.27 0.40 -11.17
CA ASN A 174 -10.97 0.28 -12.45
C ASN A 174 -10.70 -1.09 -13.11
N ALA A 175 -9.45 -1.55 -13.12
CA ALA A 175 -9.09 -2.86 -13.68
C ALA A 175 -9.75 -4.00 -12.90
N ALA A 176 -9.66 -3.95 -11.56
CA ALA A 176 -10.24 -4.97 -10.68
C ALA A 176 -11.77 -5.03 -10.82
N VAL A 177 -12.46 -3.88 -10.79
CA VAL A 177 -13.92 -3.81 -10.95
C VAL A 177 -14.35 -4.33 -12.32
N GLN A 178 -13.71 -3.88 -13.40
CA GLN A 178 -14.04 -4.33 -14.75
C GLN A 178 -13.87 -5.84 -14.90
N ARG A 179 -12.80 -6.40 -14.38
CA ARG A 179 -12.57 -7.85 -14.42
C ARG A 179 -13.64 -8.62 -13.66
N GLN A 180 -14.04 -8.16 -12.46
CA GLN A 180 -15.08 -8.82 -11.68
C GLN A 180 -16.45 -8.74 -12.36
N LEU A 181 -16.82 -7.57 -12.90
CA LEU A 181 -18.07 -7.41 -13.63
C LEU A 181 -18.10 -8.26 -14.90
N TYR A 182 -16.98 -8.37 -15.62
CA TYR A 182 -16.87 -9.25 -16.77
C TYR A 182 -17.07 -10.72 -16.38
N THR A 183 -16.43 -11.17 -15.30
CA THR A 183 -16.58 -12.53 -14.75
C THR A 183 -18.02 -12.80 -14.39
N PHE A 184 -18.70 -11.86 -13.76
CA PHE A 184 -20.10 -12.01 -13.37
C PHE A 184 -21.06 -12.04 -14.58
N PHE A 185 -20.97 -11.04 -15.46
CA PHE A 185 -21.97 -10.87 -16.53
C PHE A 185 -21.66 -11.66 -17.81
N ALA A 186 -20.40 -11.79 -18.20
CA ALA A 186 -20.01 -12.43 -19.45
C ALA A 186 -19.64 -13.90 -19.30
N ALA A 187 -18.93 -14.25 -18.24
CA ALA A 187 -18.52 -15.63 -17.99
C ALA A 187 -19.56 -16.43 -17.18
N GLY A 188 -20.48 -15.76 -16.48
CA GLY A 188 -21.57 -16.38 -15.71
C GLY A 188 -21.07 -17.27 -14.55
N THR A 189 -19.91 -16.93 -13.98
CA THR A 189 -19.19 -17.81 -13.03
C THR A 189 -19.46 -17.48 -11.56
N TRP A 190 -20.41 -16.60 -11.24
CA TRP A 190 -20.67 -16.23 -9.84
C TRP A 190 -21.23 -17.41 -9.01
N ASN A 191 -21.86 -18.36 -9.61
CA ASN A 191 -22.59 -19.45 -8.95
C ASN A 191 -21.65 -20.48 -8.32
N GLY A 192 -21.25 -20.27 -7.08
CA GLY A 192 -20.50 -21.23 -6.26
C GLY A 192 -18.99 -21.36 -6.57
N GLN A 193 -18.52 -20.75 -7.65
CA GLN A 193 -17.09 -20.67 -7.98
C GLN A 193 -16.46 -19.34 -7.56
N THR A 194 -17.26 -18.30 -7.49
CA THR A 194 -16.82 -16.93 -7.14
C THR A 194 -17.40 -16.49 -5.80
N GLY A 195 -18.68 -16.80 -5.54
CA GLY A 195 -19.33 -16.48 -4.28
C GLY A 195 -18.69 -17.21 -3.09
N GLY A 196 -18.53 -16.53 -1.98
CA GLY A 196 -17.86 -17.06 -0.79
C GLY A 196 -16.34 -17.15 -0.90
N GLN A 197 -15.75 -16.58 -1.95
CA GLN A 197 -14.31 -16.67 -2.22
C GLN A 197 -13.62 -15.31 -2.06
N THR A 198 -12.35 -15.39 -1.63
CA THR A 198 -11.41 -14.26 -1.66
C THR A 198 -10.61 -14.31 -2.95
N GLU A 199 -10.42 -13.16 -3.55
CA GLU A 199 -9.49 -13.00 -4.66
C GLU A 199 -8.43 -11.95 -4.33
N LYS A 200 -7.19 -12.19 -4.76
CA LYS A 200 -6.10 -11.23 -4.62
C LYS A 200 -5.89 -10.47 -5.93
N ALA A 201 -5.89 -9.14 -5.83
CA ALA A 201 -5.65 -8.22 -6.93
C ALA A 201 -4.20 -7.72 -6.87
N GLY A 202 -3.41 -8.03 -7.87
CA GLY A 202 -1.98 -7.72 -7.88
C GLY A 202 -1.39 -7.60 -9.29
N PHE A 203 -0.08 -7.75 -9.39
CA PHE A 203 0.66 -7.64 -10.64
C PHE A 203 0.15 -8.54 -11.75
N THR A 204 -0.31 -9.76 -11.42
CA THR A 204 -0.78 -10.74 -12.40
C THR A 204 -1.81 -10.16 -13.37
N ASN A 205 -2.69 -9.32 -12.87
CA ASN A 205 -3.77 -8.71 -13.63
C ASN A 205 -3.58 -7.18 -13.83
N GLY A 206 -2.44 -6.64 -13.47
CA GLY A 206 -2.18 -5.19 -13.57
C GLY A 206 -3.03 -4.35 -12.62
N GLU A 207 -3.32 -4.88 -11.43
CA GLU A 207 -4.25 -4.27 -10.47
C GLU A 207 -3.55 -3.46 -9.36
N VAL A 208 -2.22 -3.48 -9.35
CA VAL A 208 -1.37 -2.60 -8.54
C VAL A 208 -0.24 -2.05 -9.40
N ALA A 209 0.24 -0.85 -9.10
CA ALA A 209 1.29 -0.19 -9.87
C ALA A 209 1.98 0.92 -9.06
N LEU A 210 3.12 1.41 -9.57
CA LEU A 210 3.69 2.70 -9.21
C LEU A 210 3.45 3.68 -10.36
N VAL A 211 2.79 4.81 -10.08
CA VAL A 211 2.63 5.93 -11.01
C VAL A 211 3.56 7.05 -10.56
N ALA A 212 4.34 7.61 -11.47
CA ALA A 212 5.35 8.64 -11.16
C ALA A 212 5.20 9.90 -12.03
N GLY A 213 3.96 10.28 -12.30
CA GLY A 213 3.62 11.52 -13.01
C GLY A 213 3.86 11.48 -14.52
N ALA A 214 3.53 12.57 -15.16
CA ALA A 214 3.81 12.83 -16.57
C ALA A 214 4.34 14.27 -16.71
N PRO A 215 5.65 14.49 -16.95
CA PRO A 215 6.68 13.47 -17.20
C PRO A 215 7.01 12.60 -15.99
N TRP A 216 7.70 11.48 -16.23
CA TRP A 216 8.25 10.59 -15.20
C TRP A 216 9.19 11.34 -14.26
N ARG A 217 9.04 11.18 -12.95
CA ARG A 217 9.67 12.04 -11.93
C ARG A 217 10.90 11.47 -11.25
N PHE A 218 11.27 10.25 -11.56
CA PHE A 218 12.53 9.67 -11.12
C PHE A 218 13.58 9.85 -12.22
N ASP A 219 14.78 10.31 -11.86
CA ASP A 219 15.90 10.52 -12.79
C ASP A 219 16.75 9.26 -12.92
N SER A 220 17.04 8.60 -11.80
CA SER A 220 17.88 7.39 -11.73
C SER A 220 17.09 6.11 -11.95
N PHE A 221 15.85 6.06 -11.45
CA PHE A 221 14.93 4.94 -11.68
C PHE A 221 14.10 5.21 -12.94
N THR A 222 14.57 4.72 -14.08
CA THR A 222 13.93 5.01 -15.38
C THR A 222 12.63 4.23 -15.60
N GLN A 223 11.85 4.63 -16.60
CA GLN A 223 10.65 3.86 -17.00
C GLN A 223 10.98 2.45 -17.50
N ASP A 224 12.17 2.24 -18.05
CA ASP A 224 12.62 0.93 -18.51
C ASP A 224 12.99 0.05 -17.31
N ASP A 225 13.65 0.61 -16.30
CA ASP A 225 13.90 -0.08 -15.03
C ASP A 225 12.59 -0.47 -14.34
N TYR A 226 11.61 0.45 -14.29
CA TYR A 226 10.29 0.17 -13.77
C TYR A 226 9.61 -1.00 -14.49
N ARG A 227 9.61 -0.99 -15.84
CA ARG A 227 9.00 -2.09 -16.61
C ARG A 227 9.69 -3.42 -16.36
N THR A 228 11.01 -3.42 -16.30
CA THR A 228 11.79 -4.63 -16.03
C THR A 228 11.46 -5.17 -14.64
N LEU A 229 11.51 -4.34 -13.60
CA LEU A 229 11.20 -4.73 -12.25
C LEU A 229 9.74 -5.23 -12.13
N TYR A 230 8.79 -4.54 -12.75
CA TYR A 230 7.39 -4.93 -12.75
C TYR A 230 7.17 -6.32 -13.37
N GLU A 231 7.78 -6.60 -14.51
CA GLU A 231 7.68 -7.91 -15.16
C GLU A 231 8.36 -9.02 -14.36
N ASP A 232 9.50 -8.75 -13.74
CA ASP A 232 10.18 -9.70 -12.86
C ASP A 232 9.28 -10.06 -11.66
N LEU A 233 8.66 -9.07 -11.04
CA LEU A 233 7.71 -9.27 -9.93
C LEU A 233 6.45 -10.03 -10.39
N ARG A 234 5.92 -9.67 -11.56
CA ARG A 234 4.73 -10.30 -12.14
C ARG A 234 4.95 -11.79 -12.48
N THR A 235 6.14 -12.15 -12.91
CA THR A 235 6.50 -13.53 -13.23
C THR A 235 6.99 -14.34 -12.04
N SER A 236 6.95 -13.77 -10.84
CA SER A 236 7.43 -14.38 -9.59
C SER A 236 8.93 -14.70 -9.57
N VAL A 237 9.72 -13.98 -10.34
CA VAL A 237 11.19 -14.04 -10.28
C VAL A 237 11.67 -13.55 -8.93
N LEU A 238 11.10 -12.44 -8.46
CA LEU A 238 11.32 -11.93 -7.12
C LEU A 238 10.23 -12.43 -6.17
N LYS A 239 10.64 -12.92 -5.00
CA LYS A 239 9.70 -13.29 -3.93
C LYS A 239 9.55 -12.12 -2.98
N MET A 240 8.32 -11.68 -2.78
CA MET A 240 7.96 -10.74 -1.74
C MET A 240 7.27 -11.47 -0.60
N ASP A 241 7.51 -11.00 0.59
CA ASP A 241 6.73 -11.40 1.74
C ASP A 241 5.39 -10.67 1.71
N ALA A 242 4.30 -11.43 1.64
CA ALA A 242 2.95 -10.92 1.49
C ALA A 242 2.21 -10.82 2.83
N ASP A 243 2.91 -11.03 3.94
CA ASP A 243 2.28 -11.03 5.25
C ASP A 243 1.82 -9.62 5.64
N SER A 244 0.58 -9.54 6.06
CA SER A 244 -0.05 -8.31 6.53
C SER A 244 -0.05 -8.17 8.05
N ASP A 245 0.51 -9.16 8.74
CA ASP A 245 0.63 -9.21 10.19
C ASP A 245 2.12 -9.08 10.55
N LEU A 246 2.46 -8.05 11.32
CA LEU A 246 3.82 -7.81 11.77
C LEU A 246 4.40 -8.98 12.57
N ASP A 247 3.52 -9.75 13.25
CA ASP A 247 3.93 -10.92 14.03
C ASP A 247 4.32 -12.12 13.15
N THR A 248 3.92 -12.12 11.88
CA THR A 248 4.20 -13.19 10.91
C THR A 248 5.33 -12.87 9.94
N LEU A 249 5.85 -11.63 9.97
CA LEU A 249 6.99 -11.22 9.15
C LEU A 249 8.28 -11.94 9.56
N PRO A 250 9.24 -12.10 8.64
CA PRO A 250 10.59 -12.49 8.98
C PRO A 250 11.13 -11.61 10.11
N GLU A 251 11.81 -12.23 11.09
CA GLU A 251 12.24 -11.55 12.31
C GLU A 251 13.03 -10.25 12.06
N ASN A 252 13.84 -10.21 11.02
CA ASN A 252 14.59 -9.01 10.62
C ASN A 252 13.67 -7.86 10.18
N ILE A 253 12.61 -8.13 9.41
CA ILE A 253 11.66 -7.11 8.93
C ILE A 253 10.73 -6.67 10.06
N ALA A 254 10.17 -7.60 10.81
CA ALA A 254 9.30 -7.30 11.95
C ALA A 254 10.02 -6.48 13.02
N ASN A 255 11.28 -6.81 13.33
CA ASN A 255 12.09 -6.09 14.30
C ASN A 255 12.41 -4.66 13.83
N ASP A 256 12.73 -4.44 12.57
CA ASP A 256 13.01 -3.10 12.04
C ASP A 256 11.79 -2.19 12.12
N ILE A 257 10.60 -2.71 11.80
CA ILE A 257 9.34 -1.95 11.94
C ILE A 257 9.01 -1.72 13.42
N ALA A 258 9.13 -2.73 14.27
CA ALA A 258 8.84 -2.64 15.70
C ALA A 258 9.80 -1.68 16.42
N ASP A 259 11.10 -1.78 16.18
CA ASP A 259 12.12 -0.88 16.74
C ASP A 259 11.88 0.57 16.35
N ASN A 260 11.48 0.82 15.11
CA ASN A 260 11.17 2.15 14.63
C ASN A 260 9.85 2.70 15.22
N LYS A 261 8.88 1.81 15.51
CA LYS A 261 7.65 2.19 16.24
C LYS A 261 7.95 2.64 17.67
N GLU A 262 8.79 1.90 18.41
CA GLU A 262 9.12 2.24 19.79
C GLU A 262 9.87 3.56 19.92
N ARG A 263 10.81 3.84 19.02
CA ARG A 263 11.54 5.12 19.01
C ARG A 263 10.67 6.34 18.73
N ASN A 264 9.50 6.15 18.15
CA ASN A 264 8.59 7.22 17.74
C ASN A 264 7.29 7.30 18.56
N ARG A 265 7.18 6.51 19.65
CA ARG A 265 6.10 6.57 20.63
C ARG A 265 6.37 7.63 21.72
N ILE A 266 6.59 8.88 21.33
CA ILE A 266 6.67 9.98 22.29
C ILE A 266 5.59 11.00 21.99
#